data_a4310cf19266bfbbf041dce5f0f2f4a9
#
_entry.id   a4310cf19266bfbbf041dce5f0f2f4a9
#
_cell.length_a   1.000
_cell.length_b   1.000
_cell.length_c   1.000
_cell.angle_alpha   90.00
_cell.angle_beta   90.00
_cell.angle_gamma   90.00
#
_symmetry.space_group_name_H-M   'P 1'
#
loop_
_entity.id
_entity.type
_entity.pdbx_description
1 polymer ?
#
loop_
_entity_poly.entity_id
_entity_poly.type
_entity_poly.pdbx_seq_one_letter_code
_entity_poly.pdbx_strand_id
1 'polypeptide(L)'
;QVEPGCVCNNCVRDMQEMHLDPGNDDHLRWFSTHLSRHFMKLCRNAVQDFHPNASLFFNSRLRIDDIPEAAMPGESEFYTHWEIESLPSGQWGYNHYPLFARYFQTKDKPMLGMTGRFHTSWGDFGGLKSPAALEYECFRMLATGAGCSVGDQLHPRGKLDPTTYDLIGPVYRQVESAEPWCK
;
A
#
# COMPACT_ATOMS: atom_id res chain seq x y z
N GLN A 1 2.00 -12.32 9.97
CA GLN A 1 2.10 -13.68 9.43
C GLN A 1 2.39 -13.59 7.94
N VAL A 2 3.54 -14.06 7.51
CA VAL A 2 3.75 -14.35 6.09
C VAL A 2 2.75 -15.47 5.78
N GLU A 3 1.83 -15.22 4.86
CA GLU A 3 0.86 -16.25 4.48
C GLU A 3 1.59 -17.51 4.02
N PRO A 4 1.07 -18.70 4.34
CA PRO A 4 1.65 -19.93 3.85
C PRO A 4 1.75 -19.86 2.33
N GLY A 5 2.87 -20.27 1.77
CA GLY A 5 3.09 -20.24 0.34
C GLY A 5 2.06 -21.09 -0.41
N CYS A 6 1.91 -20.83 -1.69
CA CYS A 6 1.01 -21.59 -2.55
C CYS A 6 1.52 -23.02 -2.74
N VAL A 7 0.63 -23.99 -2.55
CA VAL A 7 0.88 -25.43 -2.75
C VAL A 7 0.09 -26.00 -3.93
N CYS A 8 -0.24 -25.19 -4.93
CA CYS A 8 -0.82 -25.70 -6.17
C CYS A 8 0.21 -26.53 -6.95
N ASN A 9 -0.27 -27.35 -7.89
CA ASN A 9 0.58 -28.27 -8.66
C ASN A 9 1.78 -27.58 -9.34
N ASN A 10 1.64 -26.35 -9.80
CA ASN A 10 2.72 -25.60 -10.41
C ASN A 10 3.78 -25.21 -9.37
N CYS A 11 3.34 -24.63 -8.24
CA CYS A 11 4.27 -24.25 -7.18
C CYS A 11 5.00 -25.45 -6.58
N VAL A 12 4.31 -26.58 -6.36
CA VAL A 12 4.93 -27.81 -5.87
C VAL A 12 5.98 -28.32 -6.85
N ARG A 13 5.68 -28.35 -8.15
CA ARG A 13 6.65 -28.76 -9.19
C ARG A 13 7.86 -27.83 -9.18
N ASP A 14 7.64 -26.52 -9.22
CA ASP A 14 8.72 -25.54 -9.28
C ASP A 14 9.59 -25.60 -8.00
N MET A 15 8.99 -25.84 -6.81
CA MET A 15 9.73 -26.09 -5.58
C MET A 15 10.58 -27.35 -5.67
N GLN A 16 10.04 -28.45 -6.21
CA GLN A 16 10.77 -29.70 -6.39
C GLN A 16 11.95 -29.54 -7.36
N GLU A 17 11.77 -28.80 -8.46
CA GLU A 17 12.85 -28.47 -9.40
C GLU A 17 13.96 -27.64 -8.73
N MET A 18 13.61 -26.84 -7.73
CA MET A 18 14.55 -26.06 -6.90
C MET A 18 15.08 -26.83 -5.68
N HIS A 19 14.79 -28.13 -5.58
CA HIS A 19 15.16 -28.98 -4.44
C HIS A 19 14.60 -28.50 -3.09
N LEU A 20 13.42 -27.86 -3.11
CA LEU A 20 12.69 -27.43 -1.93
C LEU A 20 11.60 -28.44 -1.58
N ASP A 21 11.39 -28.66 -0.29
CA ASP A 21 10.34 -29.53 0.22
C ASP A 21 9.05 -28.72 0.45
N PRO A 22 7.94 -28.99 -0.28
CA PRO A 22 6.66 -28.33 -0.08
C PRO A 22 6.01 -28.61 1.29
N GLY A 23 6.45 -29.63 2.01
CA GLY A 23 6.01 -29.94 3.36
C GLY A 23 6.77 -29.16 4.44
N ASN A 24 7.81 -28.43 4.08
CA ASN A 24 8.60 -27.64 5.02
C ASN A 24 8.19 -26.16 4.96
N ASP A 25 7.73 -25.63 6.10
CA ASP A 25 7.23 -24.24 6.21
C ASP A 25 8.29 -23.18 5.87
N ASP A 26 9.57 -23.44 6.17
CA ASP A 26 10.65 -22.48 5.85
C ASP A 26 10.92 -22.44 4.35
N HIS A 27 10.89 -23.61 3.68
CA HIS A 27 10.98 -23.71 2.23
C HIS A 27 9.78 -23.02 1.54
N LEU A 28 8.56 -23.21 2.07
CA LEU A 28 7.36 -22.54 1.56
C LEU A 28 7.47 -21.01 1.69
N ARG A 29 7.91 -20.50 2.86
CA ARG A 29 8.11 -19.06 3.09
C ARG A 29 9.17 -18.50 2.17
N TRP A 30 10.30 -19.18 2.04
CA TRP A 30 11.38 -18.77 1.15
C TRP A 30 10.90 -18.72 -0.30
N PHE A 31 10.21 -19.76 -0.78
CA PHE A 31 9.70 -19.85 -2.14
C PHE A 31 8.65 -18.75 -2.43
N SER A 32 7.74 -18.49 -1.49
CA SER A 32 6.76 -17.39 -1.62
C SER A 32 7.44 -16.02 -1.75
N THR A 33 8.46 -15.76 -0.95
CA THR A 33 9.26 -14.53 -1.02
C THR A 33 10.02 -14.44 -2.35
N HIS A 34 10.62 -15.53 -2.79
CA HIS A 34 11.34 -15.63 -4.07
C HIS A 34 10.41 -15.30 -5.25
N LEU A 35 9.22 -15.91 -5.29
CA LEU A 35 8.23 -15.63 -6.35
C LEU A 35 7.75 -14.17 -6.34
N SER A 36 7.49 -13.62 -5.15
CA SER A 36 7.07 -12.22 -5.02
C SER A 36 8.12 -11.27 -5.58
N ARG A 37 9.38 -11.47 -5.23
CA ARG A 37 10.51 -10.67 -5.75
C ARG A 37 10.71 -10.84 -7.25
N HIS A 38 10.56 -12.06 -7.74
CA HIS A 38 10.63 -12.32 -9.18
C HIS A 38 9.54 -11.57 -9.94
N PHE A 39 8.30 -11.62 -9.44
CA PHE A 39 7.18 -10.87 -10.00
C PHE A 39 7.43 -9.36 -9.98
N MET A 40 7.87 -8.81 -8.83
CA MET A 40 8.19 -7.38 -8.71
C MET A 40 9.27 -6.95 -9.71
N LYS A 41 10.31 -7.76 -9.87
CA LYS A 41 11.38 -7.51 -10.84
C LYS A 41 10.87 -7.49 -12.27
N LEU A 42 10.02 -8.45 -12.65
CA LEU A 42 9.41 -8.51 -13.97
C LEU A 42 8.55 -7.26 -14.25
N CYS A 43 7.69 -6.89 -13.30
CA CYS A 43 6.84 -5.71 -13.43
C CYS A 43 7.67 -4.43 -13.52
N ARG A 44 8.68 -4.28 -12.65
CA ARG A 44 9.58 -3.12 -12.69
C ARG A 44 10.27 -2.98 -14.03
N ASN A 45 10.87 -4.05 -14.54
CA ASN A 45 11.57 -4.02 -15.82
C ASN A 45 10.60 -3.64 -16.95
N ALA A 46 9.43 -4.28 -17.00
CA ALA A 46 8.42 -3.99 -18.03
C ALA A 46 7.93 -2.54 -18.00
N VAL A 47 7.82 -1.92 -16.81
CA VAL A 47 7.43 -0.51 -16.70
C VAL A 47 8.61 0.40 -17.07
N GLN A 48 9.80 0.15 -16.54
CA GLN A 48 10.93 1.05 -16.69
C GLN A 48 11.55 1.03 -18.10
N ASP A 49 11.42 -0.09 -18.82
CA ASP A 49 11.89 -0.19 -20.22
C ASP A 49 11.13 0.78 -21.14
N PHE A 50 9.87 1.10 -20.83
CA PHE A 50 9.04 2.01 -21.62
C PHE A 50 8.84 3.37 -20.95
N HIS A 51 8.83 3.42 -19.62
CA HIS A 51 8.53 4.61 -18.81
C HIS A 51 9.49 4.72 -17.61
N PRO A 52 10.76 5.11 -17.84
CA PRO A 52 11.78 5.09 -16.77
C PRO A 52 11.46 6.00 -15.57
N ASN A 53 10.60 7.00 -15.76
CA ASN A 53 10.17 7.93 -14.73
C ASN A 53 8.81 7.58 -14.11
N ALA A 54 8.19 6.46 -14.49
CA ALA A 54 6.92 6.06 -13.91
C ALA A 54 7.09 5.63 -12.46
N SER A 55 6.14 6.03 -11.61
CA SER A 55 6.08 5.56 -10.22
C SER A 55 5.58 4.11 -10.17
N LEU A 56 6.16 3.34 -9.26
CA LEU A 56 5.81 1.94 -9.05
C LEU A 56 5.80 1.61 -7.58
N PHE A 57 4.73 0.97 -7.14
CA PHE A 57 4.56 0.47 -5.79
C PHE A 57 3.77 -0.86 -5.82
N PHE A 58 4.08 -1.76 -4.88
CA PHE A 58 3.37 -3.03 -4.69
C PHE A 58 2.66 -3.01 -3.35
N ASN A 59 1.33 -2.94 -3.38
CA ASN A 59 0.50 -2.82 -2.18
C ASN A 59 0.57 -4.06 -1.27
N SER A 60 0.13 -3.90 -0.03
CA SER A 60 0.06 -4.95 1.01
C SER A 60 1.40 -5.56 1.43
N ARG A 61 2.52 -4.89 1.15
CA ARG A 61 3.86 -5.37 1.49
C ARG A 61 4.54 -4.58 2.62
N LEU A 62 4.04 -3.37 2.94
CA LEU A 62 4.59 -2.56 4.02
C LEU A 62 4.08 -3.06 5.38
N ARG A 63 4.97 -3.75 6.08
CA ARG A 63 4.73 -4.25 7.45
C ARG A 63 5.91 -3.85 8.33
N ILE A 64 5.65 -3.50 9.58
CA ILE A 64 6.68 -3.15 10.57
C ILE A 64 6.65 -4.08 11.79
N ASP A 65 5.64 -4.94 11.88
CA ASP A 65 5.33 -5.77 13.04
C ASP A 65 5.78 -7.23 12.94
N ASP A 66 5.93 -7.77 11.73
CA ASP A 66 6.18 -9.22 11.52
C ASP A 66 7.22 -9.53 10.44
N ILE A 67 8.04 -8.54 10.05
CA ILE A 67 8.97 -8.75 8.95
C ILE A 67 10.30 -9.23 9.52
N PRO A 68 10.75 -10.43 9.17
CA PRO A 68 12.17 -10.74 9.31
C PRO A 68 12.95 -9.64 8.60
N GLU A 69 13.93 -9.05 9.26
CA GLU A 69 14.77 -7.96 8.73
C GLU A 69 15.26 -8.18 7.28
N ALA A 70 15.16 -9.40 6.81
CA ALA A 70 15.57 -9.84 5.48
C ALA A 70 14.54 -9.57 4.35
N ALA A 71 13.25 -9.37 4.64
CA ALA A 71 12.24 -9.29 3.56
C ALA A 71 12.11 -7.87 2.99
N MET A 72 11.95 -6.86 3.82
CA MET A 72 11.78 -5.47 3.36
C MET A 72 13.03 -4.88 2.66
N PRO A 73 14.26 -5.05 3.15
CA PRO A 73 15.44 -4.54 2.45
C PRO A 73 15.56 -5.06 1.02
N GLY A 74 15.15 -6.33 0.79
CA GLY A 74 15.23 -6.93 -0.54
C GLY A 74 14.08 -6.56 -1.48
N GLU A 75 13.00 -5.96 -1.00
CA GLU A 75 11.86 -5.54 -1.82
C GLU A 75 11.89 -4.03 -2.09
N SER A 76 12.50 -3.24 -1.22
CA SER A 76 12.55 -1.78 -1.34
C SER A 76 13.16 -1.29 -2.65
N GLU A 77 14.05 -2.06 -3.25
CA GLU A 77 14.65 -1.73 -4.55
C GLU A 77 13.62 -1.66 -5.69
N PHE A 78 12.47 -2.34 -5.55
CA PHE A 78 11.42 -2.37 -6.57
C PHE A 78 10.45 -1.20 -6.47
N TYR A 79 10.48 -0.44 -5.35
CA TYR A 79 9.57 0.67 -5.09
C TYR A 79 10.20 2.01 -5.47
N THR A 80 9.41 2.89 -6.06
CA THR A 80 9.80 4.29 -6.30
C THR A 80 9.42 5.21 -5.15
N HIS A 81 8.45 4.82 -4.33
CA HIS A 81 7.95 5.54 -3.16
C HIS A 81 7.38 4.55 -2.14
N TRP A 82 7.10 5.04 -0.93
CA TRP A 82 6.40 4.30 0.10
C TRP A 82 4.93 4.72 0.11
N GLU A 83 4.02 3.77 -0.07
CA GLU A 83 2.59 4.03 0.05
C GLU A 83 2.03 3.38 1.30
N ILE A 84 1.58 4.21 2.23
CA ILE A 84 1.10 3.77 3.54
C ILE A 84 -0.42 3.76 3.52
N GLU A 85 -0.99 2.60 3.24
CA GLU A 85 -2.42 2.39 3.35
C GLU A 85 -2.84 2.37 4.82
N SER A 86 -3.87 3.13 5.16
CA SER A 86 -4.42 3.18 6.50
C SER A 86 -5.91 3.48 6.48
N LEU A 87 -6.71 2.65 7.13
CA LEU A 87 -8.16 2.81 7.28
C LEU A 87 -8.50 3.02 8.77
N PRO A 88 -8.26 4.23 9.31
CA PRO A 88 -8.32 4.46 10.75
C PRO A 88 -9.71 4.27 11.35
N SER A 89 -10.77 4.67 10.63
CA SER A 89 -12.16 4.51 11.06
C SER A 89 -12.66 3.06 11.05
N GLY A 90 -11.88 2.17 10.42
CA GLY A 90 -12.08 0.74 10.48
C GLY A 90 -11.36 0.11 11.67
N GLN A 91 -10.89 -1.11 11.47
CA GLN A 91 -10.22 -1.88 12.52
C GLN A 91 -8.74 -1.50 12.76
N TRP A 92 -8.13 -0.64 11.91
CA TRP A 92 -6.71 -0.31 12.00
C TRP A 92 -6.39 0.77 13.05
N GLY A 93 -7.37 1.65 13.33
CA GLY A 93 -7.25 2.73 14.32
C GLY A 93 -6.34 3.88 13.88
N TYR A 94 -6.47 5.01 14.57
CA TYR A 94 -5.79 6.26 14.22
C TYR A 94 -4.28 6.29 14.56
N ASN A 95 -3.77 5.30 15.27
CA ASN A 95 -2.34 5.16 15.55
C ASN A 95 -1.57 4.43 14.44
N HIS A 96 -2.25 3.74 13.53
CA HIS A 96 -1.61 2.98 12.46
C HIS A 96 -0.77 3.89 11.55
N TYR A 97 -1.40 4.86 10.91
CA TYR A 97 -0.68 5.74 9.97
C TYR A 97 0.53 6.46 10.61
N PRO A 98 0.40 7.16 11.76
CA PRO A 98 1.54 7.86 12.34
C PRO A 98 2.71 6.96 12.72
N LEU A 99 2.46 5.72 13.13
CA LEU A 99 3.51 4.76 13.43
C LEU A 99 4.31 4.40 12.18
N PHE A 100 3.62 4.03 11.11
CA PHE A 100 4.22 3.70 9.82
C PHE A 100 4.94 4.91 9.21
N ALA A 101 4.30 6.08 9.20
CA ALA A 101 4.89 7.29 8.64
C ALA A 101 6.22 7.64 9.33
N ARG A 102 6.30 7.57 10.65
CA ARG A 102 7.56 7.82 11.38
C ARG A 102 8.66 6.82 11.04
N TYR A 103 8.32 5.56 10.85
CA TYR A 103 9.29 4.57 10.41
C TYR A 103 9.79 4.86 8.99
N PHE A 104 8.87 5.12 8.04
CA PHE A 104 9.26 5.37 6.65
C PHE A 104 9.91 6.74 6.41
N GLN A 105 9.69 7.74 7.28
CA GLN A 105 10.47 8.99 7.29
C GLN A 105 11.98 8.77 7.48
N THR A 106 12.39 7.65 8.09
CA THR A 106 13.82 7.29 8.21
C THR A 106 14.41 6.67 6.95
N LYS A 107 13.59 6.46 5.92
CA LYS A 107 13.98 5.85 4.65
C LYS A 107 14.12 6.93 3.57
N ASP A 108 14.77 6.59 2.48
CA ASP A 108 15.25 7.49 1.44
C ASP A 108 14.27 7.74 0.28
N LYS A 109 12.99 7.36 0.43
CA LYS A 109 11.99 7.50 -0.64
C LYS A 109 10.85 8.43 -0.25
N PRO A 110 10.22 9.09 -1.24
CA PRO A 110 8.98 9.84 -1.00
C PRO A 110 7.90 8.96 -0.38
N MET A 111 7.03 9.58 0.40
CA MET A 111 5.89 8.90 1.02
C MET A 111 4.57 9.39 0.44
N LEU A 112 3.64 8.46 0.27
CA LEU A 112 2.24 8.68 -0.03
C LEU A 112 1.41 8.01 1.07
N GLY A 113 0.57 8.76 1.76
CA GLY A 113 -0.42 8.20 2.64
C GLY A 113 -1.71 7.91 1.89
N MET A 114 -2.33 6.77 2.15
CA MET A 114 -3.61 6.40 1.55
C MET A 114 -4.65 6.09 2.62
N THR A 115 -5.82 6.69 2.48
CA THR A 115 -7.03 6.35 3.22
C THR A 115 -8.17 6.05 2.25
N GLY A 116 -9.32 5.60 2.74
CA GLY A 116 -10.51 5.37 1.92
C GLY A 116 -11.60 6.38 2.20
N ARG A 117 -12.49 6.60 1.22
CA ARG A 117 -13.72 7.39 1.40
C ARG A 117 -14.75 6.67 2.28
N PHE A 118 -14.53 5.39 2.56
CA PHE A 118 -15.46 4.49 3.23
C PHE A 118 -15.57 4.78 4.72
N HIS A 119 -16.76 4.56 5.28
CA HIS A 119 -16.99 4.73 6.71
C HIS A 119 -16.14 3.76 7.55
N THR A 120 -16.07 2.49 7.15
CA THR A 120 -15.37 1.45 7.92
C THR A 120 -14.19 0.84 7.16
N SER A 121 -14.41 0.20 6.03
CA SER A 121 -13.40 -0.58 5.33
C SER A 121 -13.62 -0.54 3.81
N TRP A 122 -12.68 -1.03 3.05
CA TRP A 122 -12.84 -1.27 1.62
C TRP A 122 -14.08 -2.12 1.36
N GLY A 123 -14.92 -1.70 0.41
CA GLY A 123 -16.17 -2.40 0.09
C GLY A 123 -17.40 -1.95 0.87
N ASP A 124 -17.28 -1.02 1.80
CA ASP A 124 -18.41 -0.37 2.45
C ASP A 124 -19.07 0.65 1.49
N PHE A 125 -19.70 0.15 0.45
CA PHE A 125 -20.21 0.97 -0.67
C PHE A 125 -21.23 2.03 -0.26
N GLY A 126 -22.07 1.73 0.74
CA GLY A 126 -23.09 2.64 1.23
C GLY A 126 -22.58 3.63 2.28
N GLY A 127 -21.36 3.45 2.76
CA GLY A 127 -20.78 4.26 3.82
C GLY A 127 -19.83 5.31 3.30
N LEU A 128 -20.06 6.56 3.69
CA LEU A 128 -19.10 7.64 3.51
C LEU A 128 -18.50 8.03 4.86
N LYS A 129 -17.21 8.32 4.85
CA LYS A 129 -16.50 8.89 5.99
C LYS A 129 -17.05 10.29 6.29
N SER A 130 -17.02 10.71 7.56
CA SER A 130 -17.37 12.09 7.87
C SER A 130 -16.32 13.04 7.27
N PRO A 131 -16.69 14.24 6.84
CA PRO A 131 -15.74 15.24 6.34
C PRO A 131 -14.59 15.51 7.32
N ALA A 132 -14.89 15.63 8.63
CA ALA A 132 -13.88 15.87 9.65
C ALA A 132 -12.88 14.73 9.80
N ALA A 133 -13.32 13.47 9.65
CA ALA A 133 -12.41 12.32 9.68
C ALA A 133 -11.47 12.33 8.46
N LEU A 134 -12.01 12.57 7.27
CA LEU A 134 -11.21 12.64 6.05
C LEU A 134 -10.22 13.79 6.09
N GLU A 135 -10.65 14.96 6.55
CA GLU A 135 -9.81 16.14 6.76
C GLU A 135 -8.66 15.83 7.72
N TYR A 136 -8.93 15.27 8.90
CA TYR A 136 -7.91 14.87 9.85
C TYR A 136 -6.89 13.92 9.24
N GLU A 137 -7.34 12.90 8.53
CA GLU A 137 -6.48 11.89 7.93
C GLU A 137 -5.57 12.48 6.84
N CYS A 138 -6.11 13.31 5.94
CA CYS A 138 -5.34 13.99 4.90
C CYS A 138 -4.32 14.97 5.49
N PHE A 139 -4.72 15.80 6.46
CA PHE A 139 -3.78 16.72 7.13
C PHE A 139 -2.72 15.98 7.94
N ARG A 140 -3.05 14.82 8.48
CA ARG A 140 -2.05 13.97 9.15
C ARG A 140 -0.99 13.46 8.17
N MET A 141 -1.38 13.11 6.95
CA MET A 141 -0.45 12.73 5.89
C MET A 141 0.45 13.91 5.52
N LEU A 142 -0.15 15.05 5.24
CA LEU A 142 0.57 16.27 4.90
C LEU A 142 1.57 16.68 5.98
N ALA A 143 1.17 16.66 7.26
CA ALA A 143 2.01 17.01 8.40
C ALA A 143 3.22 16.09 8.61
N THR A 144 3.24 14.92 7.97
CA THR A 144 4.38 13.99 7.97
C THR A 144 5.22 14.05 6.70
N GLY A 145 4.95 15.01 5.82
CA GLY A 145 5.64 15.18 4.54
C GLY A 145 5.24 14.17 3.47
N ALA A 146 4.08 13.52 3.65
CA ALA A 146 3.54 12.59 2.67
C ALA A 146 2.54 13.28 1.74
N GLY A 147 2.45 12.80 0.50
CA GLY A 147 1.31 13.09 -0.37
C GLY A 147 0.04 12.40 0.17
N CYS A 148 -1.13 12.90 -0.25
CA CYS A 148 -2.42 12.35 0.17
C CYS A 148 -3.09 11.57 -0.97
N SER A 149 -3.52 10.34 -0.70
CA SER A 149 -4.35 9.54 -1.58
C SER A 149 -5.64 9.14 -0.87
N VAL A 150 -6.77 9.30 -1.55
CA VAL A 150 -8.08 8.83 -1.05
C VAL A 150 -8.61 7.78 -1.99
N GLY A 151 -8.71 6.55 -1.48
CA GLY A 151 -9.22 5.43 -2.24
C GLY A 151 -10.74 5.46 -2.37
N ASP A 152 -11.21 5.15 -3.56
CA ASP A 152 -12.60 4.88 -3.88
C ASP A 152 -12.72 3.53 -4.57
N GLN A 153 -13.92 3.06 -4.79
CA GLN A 153 -14.18 1.86 -5.57
C GLN A 153 -14.78 2.20 -6.92
N LEU A 154 -14.36 1.44 -7.92
CA LEU A 154 -14.90 1.56 -9.24
C LEU A 154 -16.37 1.11 -9.25
N HIS A 155 -17.26 2.04 -9.59
CA HIS A 155 -18.67 1.73 -9.74
C HIS A 155 -18.89 0.71 -10.88
N PRO A 156 -19.78 -0.30 -10.73
CA PRO A 156 -20.00 -1.31 -11.77
C PRO A 156 -20.36 -0.76 -13.16
N ARG A 157 -20.93 0.44 -13.22
CA ARG A 157 -21.25 1.13 -14.49
C ARG A 157 -20.07 1.89 -15.10
N GLY A 158 -18.88 1.83 -14.50
CA GLY A 158 -17.72 2.58 -14.97
C GLY A 158 -17.86 4.10 -14.87
N LYS A 159 -18.68 4.60 -13.95
CA LYS A 159 -18.89 6.02 -13.69
C LYS A 159 -18.48 6.38 -12.28
N LEU A 160 -17.90 7.56 -12.13
CA LEU A 160 -17.62 8.12 -10.81
C LEU A 160 -18.92 8.47 -10.09
N ASP A 161 -18.94 8.29 -8.77
CA ASP A 161 -20.05 8.75 -7.93
C ASP A 161 -19.82 10.22 -7.53
N PRO A 162 -20.62 11.17 -8.01
CA PRO A 162 -20.46 12.58 -7.66
C PRO A 162 -20.46 12.84 -6.16
N THR A 163 -21.25 12.09 -5.38
CA THR A 163 -21.36 12.26 -3.92
C THR A 163 -20.01 12.03 -3.23
N THR A 164 -19.25 11.04 -3.70
CA THR A 164 -17.89 10.78 -3.21
C THR A 164 -16.97 11.98 -3.47
N TYR A 165 -17.04 12.55 -4.65
CA TYR A 165 -16.17 13.68 -5.02
C TYR A 165 -16.61 15.00 -4.40
N ASP A 166 -17.90 15.16 -4.09
CA ASP A 166 -18.43 16.27 -3.29
C ASP A 166 -17.90 16.23 -1.85
N LEU A 167 -17.60 15.02 -1.32
CA LEU A 167 -16.94 14.85 -0.03
C LEU A 167 -15.43 15.15 -0.12
N ILE A 168 -14.73 14.57 -1.09
CA ILE A 168 -13.27 14.64 -1.19
C ILE A 168 -12.80 16.03 -1.62
N GLY A 169 -13.48 16.65 -2.57
CA GLY A 169 -13.06 17.91 -3.19
C GLY A 169 -12.81 19.05 -2.21
N PRO A 170 -13.72 19.35 -1.25
CA PRO A 170 -13.48 20.36 -0.23
C PRO A 170 -12.25 20.11 0.63
N VAL A 171 -11.99 18.85 1.01
CA VAL A 171 -10.81 18.48 1.80
C VAL A 171 -9.54 18.67 0.99
N TYR A 172 -9.52 18.25 -0.26
CA TYR A 172 -8.35 18.42 -1.14
C TYR A 172 -8.02 19.90 -1.41
N ARG A 173 -9.02 20.77 -1.56
CA ARG A 173 -8.77 22.21 -1.66
C ARG A 173 -8.09 22.79 -0.41
N GLN A 174 -8.43 22.29 0.78
CA GLN A 174 -7.76 22.70 2.02
C GLN A 174 -6.32 22.17 2.06
N VAL A 175 -6.12 20.90 1.70
CA VAL A 175 -4.78 20.29 1.60
C VAL A 175 -3.90 21.07 0.64
N GLU A 176 -4.38 21.37 -0.56
CA GLU A 176 -3.67 22.17 -1.57
C GLU A 176 -3.24 23.53 -1.03
N SER A 177 -4.12 24.20 -0.29
CA SER A 177 -3.81 25.50 0.32
C SER A 177 -2.75 25.43 1.42
N ALA A 178 -2.59 24.27 2.07
CA ALA A 178 -1.64 24.04 3.15
C ALA A 178 -0.29 23.45 2.69
N GLU A 179 -0.22 22.84 1.51
CA GLU A 179 0.99 22.21 0.96
C GLU A 179 2.25 23.11 1.00
N PRO A 180 2.18 24.42 0.69
CA PRO A 180 3.36 25.28 0.73
C PRO A 180 4.04 25.38 2.10
N TRP A 181 3.33 25.05 3.18
CA TRP A 181 3.81 25.11 4.56
C TRP A 181 4.38 23.79 5.06
N CYS A 182 4.24 22.71 4.30
CA CYS A 182 4.58 21.34 4.69
C CYS A 182 5.71 20.72 3.86
N LYS A 183 6.48 21.54 3.17
CA LYS A 183 7.64 21.12 2.36
C LYS A 183 8.93 21.12 3.15
#